data_d9b040a90a50789120062784681e0bb6
#
_entry.id   d9b040a90a50789120062784681e0bb6
#
_cell.length_a   1.000
_cell.length_b   1.000
_cell.length_c   1.000
_cell.angle_alpha   90.00
_cell.angle_beta   90.00
_cell.angle_gamma   90.00
#
_symmetry.space_group_name_H-M   'P 1'
#
loop_
_entity.id
_entity.type
_entity.pdbx_description
1 polymer ?
#
loop_
_entity_poly.entity_id
_entity_poly.type
_entity_poly.pdbx_seq_one_letter_code
_entity_poly.pdbx_strand_id
1 'polypeptide(L)'
;FLIHPDMVGRLRRRGAAMVADNATVVGDVRLGRDVGIWFGVTIRGDDSWIEIGEESNVQDNSCIHVDIGCPLRVARGVTIGHGVILHGV
;
A
#
# COMPACT_ATOMS: atom_id res chain seq x y z
N PHE A 1 -2.42 -16.08 -3.93
CA PHE A 1 -1.11 -16.40 -3.32
C PHE A 1 -1.29 -17.14 -2.00
N LEU A 2 -0.24 -17.82 -1.58
CA LEU A 2 -0.28 -18.61 -0.35
C LEU A 2 0.10 -17.73 0.84
N ILE A 3 -0.73 -17.76 1.87
CA ILE A 3 -0.48 -17.04 3.12
C ILE A 3 -0.11 -18.06 4.19
N HIS A 4 1.04 -17.86 4.81
CA HIS A 4 1.46 -18.70 5.93
C HIS A 4 0.43 -18.58 7.07
N PRO A 5 0.06 -19.68 7.74
CA PRO A 5 -0.94 -19.63 8.81
C PRO A 5 -0.68 -18.59 9.90
N ASP A 6 0.58 -18.33 10.21
CA ASP A 6 0.94 -17.33 11.22
C ASP A 6 0.61 -15.89 10.79
N MET A 7 0.37 -15.67 9.50
CA MET A 7 0.05 -14.34 8.98
C MET A 7 -1.45 -14.07 8.92
N VAL A 8 -2.30 -15.09 9.01
CA VAL A 8 -3.74 -14.94 8.79
C VAL A 8 -4.36 -13.90 9.72
N GLY A 9 -4.01 -13.89 10.99
CA GLY A 9 -4.53 -12.94 11.95
C GLY A 9 -3.91 -11.55 11.83
N ARG A 10 -2.90 -11.39 11.02
CA ARG A 10 -2.15 -10.13 10.87
C ARG A 10 -2.50 -9.36 9.60
N LEU A 11 -3.27 -9.94 8.71
CA LEU A 11 -3.73 -9.28 7.51
C LEU A 11 -5.18 -8.85 7.70
N ARG A 12 -5.44 -7.57 7.46
CA ARG A 12 -6.76 -6.97 7.62
C ARG A 12 -7.33 -6.60 6.26
N ARG A 13 -8.62 -6.79 6.11
CA ARG A 13 -9.31 -6.37 4.89
C ARG A 13 -9.58 -4.86 4.97
N ARG A 14 -9.24 -4.15 3.89
CA ARG A 14 -9.60 -2.75 3.71
C ARG A 14 -10.28 -2.61 2.34
N GLY A 15 -11.61 -2.56 2.32
CA GLY A 15 -12.35 -2.70 1.08
C GLY A 15 -12.07 -4.06 0.45
N ALA A 16 -11.60 -4.08 -0.79
CA ALA A 16 -11.20 -5.30 -1.49
C ALA A 16 -9.68 -5.53 -1.43
N ALA A 17 -8.96 -4.78 -0.60
CA ALA A 17 -7.52 -4.92 -0.42
C ALA A 17 -7.20 -5.62 0.90
N MET A 18 -5.97 -6.11 1.01
CA MET A 18 -5.44 -6.71 2.23
C MET A 18 -4.29 -5.84 2.75
N VAL A 19 -4.36 -5.49 4.03
CA VAL A 19 -3.38 -4.62 4.66
C VAL A 19 -2.85 -5.28 5.93
N ALA A 20 -1.53 -5.34 6.08
CA ALA A 20 -0.91 -5.90 7.27
C ALA A 20 -1.26 -5.06 8.51
N ASP A 21 -1.37 -5.71 9.66
CA ASP A 21 -1.80 -5.06 10.89
C ASP A 21 -0.83 -3.99 11.39
N ASN A 22 0.43 -4.06 11.01
CA ASN A 22 1.43 -3.05 11.37
C ASN A 22 1.76 -2.08 10.23
N ALA A 23 1.02 -2.13 9.13
CA ALA A 23 1.13 -1.10 8.10
C ALA A 23 0.37 0.15 8.54
N THR A 24 0.87 1.30 8.11
CA THR A 24 0.23 2.60 8.37
C THR A 24 -0.27 3.14 7.05
N VAL A 25 -1.57 3.26 6.91
CA VAL A 25 -2.21 3.79 5.70
C VAL A 25 -3.12 4.93 6.15
N VAL A 26 -2.73 6.16 5.86
CA VAL A 26 -3.44 7.35 6.34
C VAL A 26 -3.69 8.34 5.21
N GLY A 27 -4.74 9.13 5.38
CA GLY A 27 -5.12 10.14 4.41
C GLY A 27 -5.93 9.58 3.24
N ASP A 28 -5.87 10.26 2.10
CA ASP A 28 -6.62 9.88 0.90
C ASP A 28 -5.83 8.83 0.12
N VAL A 29 -5.98 7.59 0.54
CA VAL A 29 -5.34 6.44 -0.09
C VAL A 29 -6.42 5.52 -0.65
N ARG A 30 -6.37 5.29 -1.95
CA ARG A 30 -7.37 4.50 -2.68
C ARG A 30 -6.73 3.20 -3.13
N LEU A 31 -7.16 2.10 -2.52
CA LEU A 31 -6.61 0.76 -2.80
C LEU A 31 -7.57 -0.02 -3.68
N GLY A 32 -7.08 -0.48 -4.81
CA GLY A 32 -7.87 -1.28 -5.73
C GLY A 32 -8.07 -2.71 -5.23
N ARG A 33 -8.86 -3.47 -5.98
CA ARG A 33 -9.14 -4.87 -5.66
C ARG A 33 -7.86 -5.69 -5.66
N ASP A 34 -7.75 -6.58 -4.68
CA ASP A 34 -6.63 -7.51 -4.54
C ASP A 34 -5.26 -6.81 -4.40
N VAL A 35 -5.25 -5.56 -3.96
CA VAL A 35 -4.03 -4.88 -3.56
C VAL A 35 -3.54 -5.48 -2.26
N GLY A 36 -2.23 -5.73 -2.16
CA GLY A 36 -1.59 -6.20 -0.94
C GLY A 36 -0.65 -5.14 -0.37
N ILE A 37 -0.86 -4.78 0.88
CA ILE A 37 0.03 -3.86 1.62
C ILE A 37 0.64 -4.65 2.76
N TRP A 38 1.94 -4.86 2.69
CA TRP A 38 2.64 -5.79 3.56
C TRP A 38 3.16 -5.14 4.83
N PHE A 39 3.94 -5.90 5.60
CA PHE A 39 4.33 -5.53 6.96
C PHE A 39 5.24 -4.31 6.98
N GLY A 40 4.99 -3.40 7.91
CA GLY A 40 5.82 -2.22 8.12
C GLY A 40 5.73 -1.15 7.03
N VAL A 41 4.81 -1.30 6.09
CA VAL A 41 4.61 -0.31 5.02
C VAL A 41 3.96 0.94 5.59
N THR A 42 4.39 2.10 5.11
CA THR A 42 3.78 3.39 5.43
C THR A 42 3.31 4.04 4.14
N ILE A 43 2.02 4.35 4.07
CA ILE A 43 1.44 5.07 2.93
C ILE A 43 0.69 6.28 3.48
N ARG A 44 1.13 7.48 3.09
CA ARG A 44 0.58 8.73 3.59
C ARG A 44 0.05 9.57 2.43
N GLY A 45 -1.26 9.56 2.24
CA GLY A 45 -1.94 10.43 1.28
C GLY A 45 -2.52 11.66 1.96
N ASP A 46 -1.76 12.29 2.85
CA ASP A 46 -2.22 13.41 3.66
C ASP A 46 -2.07 14.75 2.96
N ASP A 47 -1.14 14.90 2.04
CA ASP A 47 -0.94 16.13 1.27
C ASP A 47 -1.55 16.07 -0.14
N SER A 48 -1.83 14.88 -0.63
CA SER A 48 -2.51 14.63 -1.89
C SER A 48 -3.00 13.19 -1.89
N TRP A 49 -3.70 12.78 -2.93
CA TRP A 49 -4.19 11.40 -2.98
C TRP A 49 -3.14 10.42 -3.53
N ILE A 50 -3.26 9.18 -3.09
CA ILE A 50 -2.48 8.04 -3.59
C ILE A 50 -3.48 6.99 -4.06
N GLU A 51 -3.32 6.52 -5.29
CA GLU A 51 -4.13 5.43 -5.83
C GLU A 51 -3.23 4.27 -6.20
N ILE A 52 -3.54 3.09 -5.68
CA ILE A 52 -2.80 1.87 -6.01
C ILE A 52 -3.74 0.97 -6.79
N GLY A 53 -3.37 0.70 -8.04
CA GLY A 53 -4.17 -0.07 -8.97
C GLY A 53 -4.32 -1.53 -8.56
N GLU A 54 -5.40 -2.14 -9.02
CA GLU A 54 -5.75 -3.51 -8.64
C GLU A 54 -4.62 -4.50 -8.90
N GLU A 55 -4.52 -5.52 -8.06
CA GLU A 55 -3.53 -6.58 -8.12
C GLU A 55 -2.08 -6.12 -7.92
N SER A 56 -1.88 -4.86 -7.56
CA SER A 56 -0.56 -4.36 -7.17
C SER A 56 -0.26 -4.70 -5.73
N ASN A 57 1.01 -4.71 -5.36
CA ASN A 57 1.39 -4.93 -3.98
C ASN A 57 2.58 -4.06 -3.58
N VAL A 58 2.61 -3.69 -2.31
CA VAL A 58 3.67 -2.90 -1.69
C VAL A 58 4.32 -3.79 -0.64
N GLN A 59 5.58 -4.13 -0.87
CA GLN A 59 6.31 -5.07 -0.04
C GLN A 59 6.84 -4.42 1.23
N ASP A 60 7.31 -5.28 2.14
CA ASP A 60 7.69 -4.91 3.50
C ASP A 60 8.58 -3.68 3.60
N ASN A 61 8.27 -2.82 4.58
CA ASN A 61 9.05 -1.64 4.95
C ASN A 61 9.18 -0.56 3.88
N SER A 62 8.36 -0.61 2.84
CA SER A 62 8.31 0.47 1.85
C SER A 62 7.55 1.67 2.40
N CYS A 63 7.87 2.86 1.88
CA CYS A 63 7.25 4.10 2.29
C CYS A 63 6.80 4.88 1.05
N ILE A 64 5.54 5.27 1.03
CA ILE A 64 4.97 6.06 -0.05
C ILE A 64 4.37 7.33 0.55
N HIS A 65 4.84 8.47 0.08
CA HIS A 65 4.36 9.78 0.51
C HIS A 65 4.30 10.73 -0.68
N VAL A 66 3.37 11.66 -0.66
CA VAL A 66 3.15 12.62 -1.74
C VAL A 66 3.22 14.04 -1.20
N ASP A 67 3.62 14.96 -2.07
CA ASP A 67 3.61 16.40 -1.78
C ASP A 67 2.29 17.02 -2.18
N ILE A 68 2.02 18.21 -1.66
CA ILE A 68 0.83 19.01 -2.01
C ILE A 68 0.80 19.21 -3.53
N GLY A 69 -0.34 18.87 -4.14
CA GLY A 69 -0.54 19.02 -5.57
C GLY A 69 0.17 17.98 -6.45
N CYS A 70 0.79 16.98 -5.83
CA CYS A 70 1.54 15.95 -6.55
C CYS A 70 1.00 14.55 -6.19
N PRO A 71 -0.20 14.19 -6.67
CA PRO A 71 -0.74 12.87 -6.39
C PRO A 71 0.07 11.76 -7.06
N LEU A 72 -0.04 10.56 -6.52
CA LEU A 72 0.65 9.39 -7.02
C LEU A 72 -0.35 8.34 -7.48
N ARG A 73 -0.14 7.79 -8.65
CA ARG A 73 -0.91 6.65 -9.13
C ARG A 73 0.01 5.51 -9.47
N VAL A 74 -0.23 4.35 -8.87
CA VAL A 74 0.43 3.10 -9.20
C VAL A 74 -0.51 2.32 -10.11
N ALA A 75 -0.01 1.88 -11.26
CA ALA A 75 -0.80 1.12 -12.22
C ALA A 75 -1.18 -0.26 -11.63
N ARG A 76 -2.06 -0.98 -12.33
CA ARG A 76 -2.43 -2.33 -11.90
C ARG A 76 -1.25 -3.29 -12.11
N GLY A 77 -1.20 -4.30 -11.27
CA GLY A 77 -0.22 -5.38 -11.40
C GLY A 77 1.23 -4.99 -11.12
N VAL A 78 1.45 -3.88 -10.39
CA VAL A 78 2.80 -3.41 -10.07
C VAL A 78 3.24 -3.97 -8.73
N THR A 79 4.48 -4.42 -8.66
CA THR A 79 5.12 -4.81 -7.40
C THR A 79 6.11 -3.73 -6.99
N ILE A 80 5.87 -3.12 -5.85
CA ILE A 80 6.83 -2.22 -5.21
C ILE A 80 7.62 -3.07 -4.23
N GLY A 81 8.92 -3.23 -4.48
CA GLY A 81 9.77 -4.13 -3.72
C GLY A 81 9.98 -3.72 -2.27
N HIS A 82 10.82 -4.48 -1.57
CA HIS A 82 11.07 -4.24 -0.14
C HIS A 82 11.88 -2.95 0.06
N GLY A 83 11.52 -2.18 1.09
CA GLY A 83 12.29 -1.01 1.48
C GLY A 83 12.36 0.10 0.44
N VAL A 84 11.42 0.16 -0.49
CA VAL A 84 11.38 1.21 -1.51
C VAL A 84 10.80 2.48 -0.90
N ILE A 85 11.36 3.61 -1.26
CA ILE A 85 10.85 4.92 -0.85
C ILE A 85 10.40 5.66 -2.11
N LEU A 86 9.10 5.98 -2.18
CA LEU A 86 8.52 6.81 -3.24
C LEU A 86 8.01 8.09 -2.61
N HIS A 87 8.53 9.22 -3.06
CA HIS A 87 8.16 10.52 -2.52
C HIS A 87 8.15 11.56 -3.64
N GLY A 88 7.03 12.28 -3.77
CA GLY A 88 6.92 13.40 -4.71
C GLY A 88 7.03 13.02 -6.18
N VAL A 89 6.59 11.85 -6.55
CA VAL A 89 6.68 11.36 -7.94
C VAL A 89 5.41 11.58 -8.71
#